data_3cae39b3fb05b716df7519fb8b457abb
#
_entry.id   3cae39b3fb05b716df7519fb8b457abb
#
_cell.length_a   1.000
_cell.length_b   1.000
_cell.length_c   1.000
_cell.angle_alpha   90.00
_cell.angle_beta   90.00
_cell.angle_gamma   90.00
#
_symmetry.space_group_name_H-M   'P 1'
#
loop_
_entity.id
_entity.type
_entity.pdbx_description
1 polymer ?
#
loop_
_entity_poly.entity_id
_entity_poly.type
_entity_poly.pdbx_seq_one_letter_code
_entity_poly.pdbx_strand_id
1 'polypeptide(L)'
;FPTRRSSDLRLLELAEAELGAPPVPYCFLALGSMARQEQMIVTDQDNALVLDDRFDSVQHDAYFRALAAFVSDGLARCGYSYCSGGVMASNERWRQPLKVWERTFTDWIERPTPESLLNAGIFFDLDGVWGRLEWATRLRELIARKAKGNSRFLACMARNALQRTPPLGFFKDFVVESDGRHSRVINIKRRGTAPLADLTRVHALAIGSMALNSFERLKDVIDAAILPLGRGQDLYDALEFIAMVRARHQAESLAAGEEPDNSIDPEKLSEFERKSLRDAFLILGNAQKFLKYRYQPGRAN
;
A
#
# COMPACT_ATOMS: atom_id res chain seq x y z
N PHE A 1 -19.98 4.34 -9.17
CA PHE A 1 -19.05 5.39 -8.72
C PHE A 1 -17.81 5.32 -9.58
N PRO A 2 -17.29 6.46 -10.08
CA PRO A 2 -16.01 6.45 -10.76
C PRO A 2 -14.94 5.94 -9.77
N THR A 3 -14.13 4.99 -10.21
CA THR A 3 -12.98 4.54 -9.44
C THR A 3 -12.00 5.72 -9.31
N ARG A 4 -11.18 5.76 -8.25
CA ARG A 4 -10.15 6.81 -8.11
C ARG A 4 -9.28 6.91 -9.37
N ARG A 5 -8.93 5.80 -10.00
CA ARG A 5 -8.17 5.79 -11.26
C ARG A 5 -8.85 6.63 -12.35
N SER A 6 -10.19 6.60 -12.45
CA SER A 6 -10.95 7.45 -13.37
C SER A 6 -10.85 8.92 -13.00
N SER A 7 -10.84 9.25 -11.71
CA SER A 7 -10.65 10.63 -11.23
C SER A 7 -9.24 11.14 -11.53
N ASP A 8 -8.20 10.33 -11.27
CA ASP A 8 -6.82 10.68 -11.59
C ASP A 8 -6.65 10.96 -13.11
N LEU A 9 -7.16 10.06 -13.96
CA LEU A 9 -7.11 10.22 -15.43
C LEU A 9 -7.76 11.53 -15.86
N ARG A 10 -8.97 11.80 -15.37
CA ARG A 10 -9.70 13.01 -15.74
C ARG A 10 -9.03 14.28 -15.23
N LEU A 11 -8.48 14.27 -14.03
CA LEU A 11 -7.76 15.41 -13.47
C LEU A 11 -6.47 15.69 -14.22
N LEU A 12 -5.75 14.65 -14.66
CA LEU A 12 -4.53 14.82 -15.48
C LEU A 12 -4.85 15.39 -16.87
N GLU A 13 -5.92 14.89 -17.53
CA GLU A 13 -6.41 15.48 -18.78
C GLU A 13 -6.74 16.97 -18.63
N LEU A 14 -7.45 17.34 -17.57
CA LEU A 14 -7.83 18.73 -17.29
C LEU A 14 -6.60 19.59 -16.96
N ALA A 15 -5.64 19.05 -16.21
CA ALA A 15 -4.40 19.76 -15.88
C ALA A 15 -3.58 20.05 -17.13
N GLU A 16 -3.41 19.08 -18.05
CA GLU A 16 -2.71 19.33 -19.31
C GLU A 16 -3.47 20.28 -20.24
N ALA A 17 -4.81 20.24 -20.23
CA ALA A 17 -5.62 21.20 -20.98
C ALA A 17 -5.45 22.66 -20.47
N GLU A 18 -5.30 22.84 -19.16
CA GLU A 18 -5.12 24.16 -18.54
C GLU A 18 -3.67 24.65 -18.62
N LEU A 19 -2.71 23.79 -18.34
CA LEU A 19 -1.29 24.15 -18.25
C LEU A 19 -0.55 24.07 -19.60
N GLY A 20 -1.16 23.46 -20.60
CA GLY A 20 -0.52 23.14 -21.87
C GLY A 20 0.26 21.82 -21.83
N ALA A 21 0.91 21.51 -22.97
CA ALA A 21 1.69 20.28 -23.11
C ALA A 21 2.87 20.23 -22.13
N PRO A 22 3.16 19.06 -21.53
CA PRO A 22 4.29 18.89 -20.63
C PRO A 22 5.63 19.15 -21.35
N PRO A 23 6.56 19.88 -20.71
CA PRO A 23 7.84 20.25 -21.33
C PRO A 23 8.74 19.05 -21.62
N VAL A 24 8.60 17.98 -20.87
CA VAL A 24 9.24 16.68 -21.09
C VAL A 24 8.23 15.55 -20.78
N PRO A 25 8.38 14.36 -21.38
CA PRO A 25 7.54 13.21 -21.03
C PRO A 25 7.57 12.89 -19.55
N TYR A 26 6.47 12.34 -19.04
CA TYR A 26 6.37 11.92 -17.65
C TYR A 26 5.45 10.71 -17.49
N CYS A 27 5.47 10.10 -16.30
CA CYS A 27 4.50 9.11 -15.85
C CYS A 27 3.96 9.51 -14.48
N PHE A 28 2.64 9.63 -14.36
CA PHE A 28 1.98 9.77 -13.06
C PHE A 28 1.79 8.39 -12.45
N LEU A 29 2.29 8.22 -11.22
CA LEU A 29 2.22 6.97 -10.47
C LEU A 29 1.13 7.03 -9.42
N ALA A 30 0.30 5.99 -9.39
CA ALA A 30 -0.45 5.60 -8.20
C ALA A 30 0.46 4.78 -7.28
N LEU A 31 0.30 4.95 -5.96
CA LEU A 31 1.09 4.23 -4.96
C LEU A 31 0.18 3.53 -3.94
N GLY A 32 0.75 2.63 -3.16
CA GLY A 32 0.10 2.01 -2.01
C GLY A 32 -1.23 1.31 -2.36
N SER A 33 -2.27 1.60 -1.60
CA SER A 33 -3.58 0.94 -1.77
C SER A 33 -4.24 1.23 -3.11
N MET A 34 -3.94 2.38 -3.75
CA MET A 34 -4.46 2.68 -5.08
C MET A 34 -3.80 1.80 -6.14
N ALA A 35 -2.48 1.68 -6.13
CA ALA A 35 -1.76 0.81 -7.06
C ALA A 35 -2.20 -0.66 -6.90
N ARG A 36 -2.52 -1.08 -5.68
CA ARG A 36 -3.05 -2.42 -5.40
C ARG A 36 -4.52 -2.62 -5.74
N GLN A 37 -5.26 -1.55 -6.10
CA GLN A 37 -6.72 -1.56 -6.30
C GLN A 37 -7.49 -2.04 -5.05
N GLU A 38 -7.01 -1.70 -3.86
CA GLU A 38 -7.55 -2.08 -2.55
C GLU A 38 -8.08 -0.87 -1.76
N GLN A 39 -8.34 0.24 -2.45
CA GLN A 39 -8.88 1.41 -1.81
C GLN A 39 -10.33 1.18 -1.38
N MET A 40 -10.66 1.72 -0.23
CA MET A 40 -12.02 1.76 0.30
C MET A 40 -12.46 3.23 0.43
N ILE A 41 -13.61 3.47 1.06
CA ILE A 41 -14.22 4.79 1.17
C ILE A 41 -13.27 5.76 1.89
N VAL A 42 -12.70 5.33 3.03
CA VAL A 42 -11.68 6.12 3.75
C VAL A 42 -10.31 5.79 3.21
N THR A 43 -9.78 6.68 2.40
CA THR A 43 -8.46 6.55 1.79
C THR A 43 -7.82 7.91 1.58
N ASP A 44 -6.52 7.94 1.69
CA ASP A 44 -5.64 9.05 1.34
C ASP A 44 -5.09 8.90 -0.08
N GLN A 45 -4.49 9.96 -0.59
CA GLN A 45 -3.82 9.96 -1.88
C GLN A 45 -2.32 9.74 -1.67
N ASP A 46 -1.81 8.64 -2.26
CA ASP A 46 -0.38 8.37 -2.39
C ASP A 46 -0.05 8.36 -3.87
N ASN A 47 0.81 9.27 -4.32
CA ASN A 47 1.16 9.41 -5.73
C ASN A 47 2.56 9.99 -5.93
N ALA A 48 3.12 9.85 -7.14
CA ALA A 48 4.42 10.39 -7.50
C ALA A 48 4.49 10.69 -9.00
N LEU A 49 5.55 11.39 -9.42
CA LEU A 49 5.89 11.60 -10.83
C LEU A 49 7.24 10.98 -11.16
N VAL A 50 7.26 10.22 -12.24
CA VAL A 50 8.50 9.85 -12.95
C VAL A 50 8.64 10.81 -14.13
N LEU A 51 9.74 11.51 -14.18
CA LEU A 51 10.06 12.49 -15.23
C LEU A 51 11.09 11.90 -16.21
N ASP A 52 11.09 12.41 -17.44
CA ASP A 52 12.14 12.09 -18.41
C ASP A 52 13.53 12.50 -17.87
N ASP A 53 14.57 11.75 -18.23
CA ASP A 53 15.94 12.04 -17.80
C ASP A 53 16.51 13.36 -18.34
N ARG A 54 15.83 14.00 -19.29
CA ARG A 54 16.11 15.38 -19.79
C ARG A 54 15.49 16.47 -18.91
N PHE A 55 14.80 16.09 -17.83
CA PHE A 55 14.24 17.07 -16.91
C PHE A 55 15.31 18.00 -16.36
N ASP A 56 15.03 19.31 -16.45
CA ASP A 56 15.81 20.38 -15.88
C ASP A 56 14.98 21.10 -14.82
N SER A 57 15.45 21.14 -13.58
CA SER A 57 14.68 21.69 -12.47
C SER A 57 14.41 23.19 -12.60
N VAL A 58 15.29 23.95 -13.26
CA VAL A 58 15.13 25.40 -13.45
C VAL A 58 14.05 25.71 -14.50
N GLN A 59 14.03 24.90 -15.59
CA GLN A 59 13.15 25.17 -16.73
C GLN A 59 11.79 24.49 -16.59
N HIS A 60 11.73 23.29 -15.98
CA HIS A 60 10.57 22.41 -16.07
C HIS A 60 9.83 22.20 -14.75
N ASP A 61 10.45 22.44 -13.56
CA ASP A 61 9.80 22.10 -12.28
C ASP A 61 8.52 22.89 -12.03
N ALA A 62 8.46 24.14 -12.47
CA ALA A 62 7.27 24.98 -12.31
C ALA A 62 6.02 24.33 -12.91
N TYR A 63 6.15 23.72 -14.10
CA TYR A 63 5.05 22.99 -14.74
C TYR A 63 4.61 21.79 -13.93
N PHE A 64 5.54 20.89 -13.58
CA PHE A 64 5.20 19.66 -12.88
C PHE A 64 4.72 19.88 -11.44
N ARG A 65 5.17 20.96 -10.79
CA ARG A 65 4.63 21.39 -9.49
C ARG A 65 3.18 21.85 -9.63
N ALA A 66 2.86 22.64 -10.65
CA ALA A 66 1.51 23.09 -10.92
C ALA A 66 0.59 21.94 -11.27
N LEU A 67 1.02 21.01 -12.14
CA LEU A 67 0.29 19.79 -12.49
C LEU A 67 0.00 18.93 -11.24
N ALA A 68 1.02 18.69 -10.41
CA ALA A 68 0.87 17.90 -9.19
C ALA A 68 -0.07 18.55 -8.17
N ALA A 69 -0.02 19.90 -8.02
CA ALA A 69 -0.94 20.66 -7.17
C ALA A 69 -2.37 20.55 -7.70
N PHE A 70 -2.60 20.79 -9.00
CA PHE A 70 -3.92 20.68 -9.62
C PHE A 70 -4.57 19.32 -9.38
N VAL A 71 -3.81 18.24 -9.61
CA VAL A 71 -4.30 16.86 -9.40
C VAL A 71 -4.57 16.58 -7.93
N SER A 72 -3.65 16.94 -7.03
CA SER A 72 -3.81 16.71 -5.60
C SER A 72 -5.01 17.46 -5.01
N ASP A 73 -5.19 18.73 -5.40
CA ASP A 73 -6.33 19.55 -4.96
C ASP A 73 -7.65 19.05 -5.55
N GLY A 74 -7.61 18.60 -6.80
CA GLY A 74 -8.76 17.98 -7.47
C GLY A 74 -9.18 16.68 -6.76
N LEU A 75 -8.23 15.82 -6.42
CA LEU A 75 -8.48 14.60 -5.65
C LEU A 75 -9.04 14.89 -4.26
N ALA A 76 -8.50 15.91 -3.57
CA ALA A 76 -9.01 16.32 -2.26
C ALA A 76 -10.48 16.76 -2.35
N ARG A 77 -10.86 17.50 -3.39
CA ARG A 77 -12.26 17.88 -3.67
C ARG A 77 -13.14 16.68 -4.02
N CYS A 78 -12.57 15.61 -4.55
CA CYS A 78 -13.25 14.34 -4.79
C CYS A 78 -13.37 13.45 -3.54
N GLY A 79 -12.88 13.90 -2.36
CA GLY A 79 -12.96 13.16 -1.10
C GLY A 79 -11.74 12.30 -0.77
N TYR A 80 -10.65 12.40 -1.56
CA TYR A 80 -9.39 11.71 -1.25
C TYR A 80 -8.48 12.63 -0.45
N SER A 81 -8.36 12.38 0.86
CA SER A 81 -7.54 13.21 1.74
C SER A 81 -6.08 13.27 1.32
N TYR A 82 -5.43 14.41 1.56
CA TYR A 82 -3.98 14.50 1.37
C TYR A 82 -3.25 13.48 2.25
N CYS A 83 -2.17 12.90 1.72
CA CYS A 83 -1.31 12.00 2.49
C CYS A 83 -0.62 12.76 3.62
N SER A 84 -0.90 12.40 4.87
CA SER A 84 -0.28 13.03 6.05
C SER A 84 1.24 12.82 6.12
N GLY A 85 1.75 11.78 5.45
CA GLY A 85 3.18 11.50 5.29
C GLY A 85 3.84 12.28 4.15
N GLY A 86 3.09 13.10 3.41
CA GLY A 86 3.60 13.89 2.29
C GLY A 86 4.06 13.04 1.09
N VAL A 87 3.55 11.83 0.93
CA VAL A 87 3.84 10.94 -0.20
C VAL A 87 2.94 11.31 -1.36
N MET A 88 3.22 12.46 -1.96
CA MET A 88 2.46 13.01 -3.09
C MET A 88 3.38 13.70 -4.09
N ALA A 89 2.99 13.69 -5.37
CA ALA A 89 3.73 14.33 -6.46
C ALA A 89 3.93 15.85 -6.25
N SER A 90 3.12 16.50 -5.40
CA SER A 90 3.30 17.90 -4.99
C SER A 90 4.59 18.12 -4.17
N ASN A 91 5.11 17.08 -3.51
CA ASN A 91 6.42 17.10 -2.87
C ASN A 91 7.53 16.86 -3.92
N GLU A 92 8.49 17.75 -4.02
CA GLU A 92 9.60 17.66 -5.00
C GLU A 92 10.40 16.37 -4.88
N ARG A 93 10.51 15.82 -3.67
CA ARG A 93 11.17 14.52 -3.42
C ARG A 93 10.57 13.38 -4.24
N TRP A 94 9.28 13.47 -4.54
CA TRP A 94 8.53 12.44 -5.24
C TRP A 94 8.20 12.81 -6.71
N ARG A 95 8.88 13.84 -7.24
CA ARG A 95 8.88 14.28 -8.63
C ARG A 95 10.29 14.20 -9.19
N GLN A 96 10.72 13.01 -9.64
CA GLN A 96 12.11 12.76 -9.97
C GLN A 96 12.26 12.11 -11.36
N PRO A 97 13.38 12.33 -12.05
CA PRO A 97 13.74 11.62 -13.28
C PRO A 97 13.79 10.10 -13.09
N LEU A 98 13.53 9.35 -14.16
CA LEU A 98 13.52 7.89 -14.14
C LEU A 98 14.82 7.29 -13.57
N LYS A 99 15.98 7.78 -14.00
CA LYS A 99 17.27 7.30 -13.48
C LYS A 99 17.46 7.58 -11.99
N VAL A 100 16.87 8.65 -11.47
CA VAL A 100 16.92 8.96 -10.04
C VAL A 100 16.06 7.95 -9.28
N TRP A 101 14.86 7.62 -9.78
CA TRP A 101 14.02 6.58 -9.20
C TRP A 101 14.69 5.21 -9.21
N GLU A 102 15.31 4.81 -10.32
CA GLU A 102 16.04 3.53 -10.41
C GLU A 102 17.18 3.45 -9.39
N ARG A 103 17.91 4.53 -9.22
CA ARG A 103 18.98 4.62 -8.21
C ARG A 103 18.40 4.57 -6.80
N THR A 104 17.36 5.33 -6.54
CA THR A 104 16.69 5.40 -5.23
C THR A 104 16.18 4.01 -4.80
N PHE A 105 15.46 3.30 -5.68
CA PHE A 105 14.96 1.97 -5.35
C PHE A 105 16.07 0.94 -5.23
N THR A 106 17.13 1.06 -6.04
CA THR A 106 18.33 0.24 -5.87
C THR A 106 18.96 0.44 -4.50
N ASP A 107 19.15 1.70 -4.08
CA ASP A 107 19.74 2.04 -2.80
C ASP A 107 18.87 1.57 -1.62
N TRP A 108 17.55 1.68 -1.72
CA TRP A 108 16.62 1.18 -0.69
C TRP A 108 16.72 -0.34 -0.50
N ILE A 109 16.98 -1.09 -1.60
CA ILE A 109 17.09 -2.54 -1.55
C ILE A 109 18.49 -2.97 -1.09
N GLU A 110 19.53 -2.34 -1.61
CA GLU A 110 20.92 -2.74 -1.33
C GLU A 110 21.43 -2.22 0.03
N ARG A 111 20.94 -1.06 0.46
CA ARG A 111 21.33 -0.37 1.69
C ARG A 111 20.13 0.10 2.51
N PRO A 112 19.28 -0.85 2.99
CA PRO A 112 18.02 -0.49 3.67
C PRO A 112 18.27 0.28 4.96
N THR A 113 17.54 1.37 5.13
CA THR A 113 17.45 2.18 6.36
C THR A 113 16.02 2.16 6.90
N PRO A 114 15.76 2.52 8.16
CA PRO A 114 14.39 2.59 8.67
C PRO A 114 13.48 3.46 7.80
N GLU A 115 13.95 4.61 7.33
CA GLU A 115 13.21 5.51 6.45
C GLU A 115 12.94 4.88 5.08
N SER A 116 13.96 4.28 4.45
CA SER A 116 13.79 3.65 3.15
C SER A 116 12.85 2.44 3.19
N LEU A 117 12.83 1.70 4.31
CA LEU A 117 11.89 0.58 4.50
C LEU A 117 10.45 1.06 4.67
N LEU A 118 10.23 2.20 5.35
CA LEU A 118 8.91 2.81 5.45
C LEU A 118 8.42 3.24 4.06
N ASN A 119 9.27 3.92 3.29
CA ASN A 119 8.97 4.34 1.94
C ASN A 119 8.76 3.14 1.00
N ALA A 120 9.60 2.12 1.07
CA ALA A 120 9.45 0.88 0.29
C ALA A 120 8.11 0.19 0.53
N GLY A 121 7.55 0.27 1.74
CA GLY A 121 6.22 -0.21 2.07
C GLY A 121 5.09 0.49 1.29
N ILE A 122 5.34 1.67 0.73
CA ILE A 122 4.38 2.45 -0.07
C ILE A 122 4.75 2.37 -1.56
N PHE A 123 6.00 2.69 -1.89
CA PHE A 123 6.47 2.85 -3.27
C PHE A 123 6.68 1.53 -4.03
N PHE A 124 6.85 0.39 -3.35
CA PHE A 124 6.95 -0.91 -4.02
C PHE A 124 5.57 -1.49 -4.39
N ASP A 125 4.53 -0.75 -4.07
CA ASP A 125 3.20 -0.86 -4.66
C ASP A 125 3.02 0.36 -5.57
N LEU A 126 3.55 0.32 -6.78
CA LEU A 126 3.44 1.39 -7.76
C LEU A 126 2.79 0.91 -9.05
N ASP A 127 1.95 1.74 -9.65
CA ASP A 127 1.38 1.52 -10.99
C ASP A 127 1.31 2.83 -11.77
N GLY A 128 1.50 2.74 -13.08
CA GLY A 128 1.37 3.87 -13.98
C GLY A 128 -0.11 4.19 -14.26
N VAL A 129 -0.47 5.46 -14.13
CA VAL A 129 -1.84 5.94 -14.39
C VAL A 129 -1.93 6.72 -15.70
N TRP A 130 -0.93 7.57 -15.98
CA TRP A 130 -0.94 8.50 -17.10
C TRP A 130 0.45 8.70 -17.68
N GLY A 131 0.55 9.02 -18.96
CA GLY A 131 1.81 9.31 -19.66
C GLY A 131 2.57 8.03 -20.05
N ARG A 132 3.84 7.94 -19.72
CA ARG A 132 4.75 6.84 -20.09
C ARG A 132 4.62 5.66 -19.14
N LEU A 133 3.56 4.88 -19.26
CA LEU A 133 3.24 3.75 -18.37
C LEU A 133 4.34 2.69 -18.32
N GLU A 134 5.11 2.53 -19.39
CA GLU A 134 6.24 1.60 -19.45
C GLU A 134 7.33 1.91 -18.42
N TRP A 135 7.43 3.14 -17.93
CA TRP A 135 8.38 3.48 -16.87
C TRP A 135 7.98 2.89 -15.51
N ALA A 136 6.70 2.86 -15.22
CA ALA A 136 6.20 2.19 -14.02
C ALA A 136 6.49 0.68 -14.07
N THR A 137 6.27 0.04 -15.22
CA THR A 137 6.60 -1.37 -15.44
C THR A 137 8.09 -1.62 -15.24
N ARG A 138 8.95 -0.78 -15.84
CA ARG A 138 10.41 -0.87 -15.69
C ARG A 138 10.87 -0.76 -14.22
N LEU A 139 10.27 0.15 -13.45
CA LEU A 139 10.57 0.29 -12.02
C LEU A 139 10.12 -0.95 -11.23
N ARG A 140 8.95 -1.52 -11.53
CA ARG A 140 8.49 -2.77 -10.89
C ARG A 140 9.40 -3.95 -11.20
N GLU A 141 9.83 -4.09 -12.45
CA GLU A 141 10.80 -5.11 -12.86
C GLU A 141 12.15 -4.97 -12.14
N LEU A 142 12.64 -3.74 -11.97
CA LEU A 142 13.83 -3.44 -11.19
C LEU A 142 13.68 -3.91 -9.73
N ILE A 143 12.56 -3.54 -9.10
CA ILE A 143 12.24 -3.92 -7.72
C ILE A 143 12.18 -5.44 -7.58
N ALA A 144 11.39 -6.13 -8.42
CA ALA A 144 11.21 -7.58 -8.38
C ALA A 144 12.55 -8.31 -8.55
N ARG A 145 13.34 -7.92 -9.55
CA ARG A 145 14.65 -8.51 -9.83
C ARG A 145 15.64 -8.31 -8.68
N LYS A 146 15.71 -7.11 -8.10
CA LYS A 146 16.69 -6.78 -7.04
C LYS A 146 16.29 -7.30 -5.66
N ALA A 147 14.98 -7.37 -5.36
CA ALA A 147 14.49 -7.88 -4.10
C ALA A 147 14.54 -9.41 -4.04
N LYS A 148 14.31 -10.10 -5.18
CA LYS A 148 14.36 -11.55 -5.27
C LYS A 148 15.71 -12.08 -4.78
N GLY A 149 15.66 -12.94 -3.76
CA GLY A 149 16.87 -13.57 -3.20
C GLY A 149 17.73 -12.63 -2.33
N ASN A 150 17.39 -11.36 -2.18
CA ASN A 150 18.11 -10.45 -1.29
C ASN A 150 17.67 -10.69 0.17
N SER A 151 18.31 -11.67 0.83
CA SER A 151 17.97 -12.11 2.19
C SER A 151 18.04 -10.97 3.23
N ARG A 152 19.02 -10.07 3.12
CA ARG A 152 19.18 -8.92 4.02
C ARG A 152 18.00 -7.94 3.89
N PHE A 153 17.67 -7.56 2.67
CA PHE A 153 16.54 -6.65 2.40
C PHE A 153 15.23 -7.27 2.86
N LEU A 154 14.97 -8.54 2.50
CA LEU A 154 13.76 -9.26 2.87
C LEU A 154 13.61 -9.41 4.39
N ALA A 155 14.71 -9.65 5.11
CA ALA A 155 14.71 -9.68 6.58
C ALA A 155 14.35 -8.31 7.19
N CYS A 156 14.85 -7.22 6.60
CA CYS A 156 14.51 -5.87 7.03
C CYS A 156 13.03 -5.54 6.76
N MET A 157 12.53 -5.87 5.57
CA MET A 157 11.11 -5.70 5.21
C MET A 157 10.19 -6.53 6.11
N ALA A 158 10.56 -7.80 6.38
CA ALA A 158 9.80 -8.66 7.29
C ALA A 158 9.74 -8.06 8.71
N ARG A 159 10.86 -7.54 9.23
CA ARG A 159 10.89 -6.86 10.53
C ARG A 159 9.98 -5.64 10.55
N ASN A 160 9.98 -4.84 9.49
CA ASN A 160 9.07 -3.70 9.36
C ASN A 160 7.60 -4.13 9.35
N ALA A 161 7.23 -5.17 8.57
CA ALA A 161 5.89 -5.73 8.51
C ALA A 161 5.39 -6.27 9.86
N LEU A 162 6.29 -6.74 10.73
CA LEU A 162 5.97 -7.28 12.06
C LEU A 162 5.73 -6.20 13.13
N GLN A 163 5.93 -4.91 12.84
CA GLN A 163 5.63 -3.84 13.79
C GLN A 163 4.13 -3.66 14.02
N ARG A 164 3.29 -4.07 13.07
CA ARG A 164 1.84 -4.05 13.18
C ARG A 164 1.34 -5.44 13.50
N THR A 165 0.87 -5.65 14.73
CA THR A 165 0.35 -6.95 15.18
C THR A 165 -1.17 -6.97 15.20
N PRO A 166 -1.81 -8.15 15.01
CA PRO A 166 -3.24 -8.31 15.22
C PRO A 166 -3.66 -7.87 16.62
N PRO A 167 -4.90 -7.38 16.80
CA PRO A 167 -5.38 -6.86 18.08
C PRO A 167 -5.89 -8.00 19.00
N LEU A 168 -5.04 -8.97 19.29
CA LEU A 168 -5.36 -10.10 20.16
C LEU A 168 -4.42 -10.15 21.36
N GLY A 169 -5.00 -10.25 22.55
CA GLY A 169 -4.29 -10.45 23.80
C GLY A 169 -3.87 -11.92 24.04
N PHE A 170 -3.28 -12.15 25.21
CA PHE A 170 -2.78 -13.47 25.61
C PHE A 170 -3.87 -14.56 25.59
N PHE A 171 -5.07 -14.23 26.07
CA PHE A 171 -6.23 -15.12 26.08
C PHE A 171 -7.04 -15.09 24.76
N LYS A 172 -6.47 -14.52 23.69
CA LYS A 172 -7.10 -14.38 22.37
C LYS A 172 -8.34 -13.47 22.35
N ASP A 173 -8.54 -12.66 23.37
CA ASP A 173 -9.54 -11.61 23.39
C ASP A 173 -9.06 -10.38 22.61
N PHE A 174 -9.99 -9.58 22.11
CA PHE A 174 -9.65 -8.37 21.40
C PHE A 174 -8.96 -7.35 22.31
N VAL A 175 -7.83 -6.83 21.85
CA VAL A 175 -7.18 -5.66 22.42
C VAL A 175 -7.76 -4.44 21.76
N VAL A 176 -8.59 -3.72 22.48
CA VAL A 176 -9.24 -2.49 22.04
C VAL A 176 -8.42 -1.28 22.45
N GLU A 177 -8.55 -0.21 21.65
CA GLU A 177 -7.87 1.09 21.88
C GLU A 177 -8.90 2.21 21.82
N SER A 178 -8.50 3.44 22.22
CA SER A 178 -9.27 4.67 21.97
C SER A 178 -8.61 5.43 20.83
N ASP A 179 -9.40 5.95 19.89
CA ASP A 179 -8.94 6.79 18.77
C ASP A 179 -9.24 8.28 18.98
N GLY A 180 -9.71 8.66 20.16
CA GLY A 180 -10.08 10.02 20.51
C GLY A 180 -11.55 10.36 20.21
N ARG A 181 -12.19 9.65 19.28
CA ARG A 181 -13.65 9.76 19.00
C ARG A 181 -14.42 8.63 19.66
N HIS A 182 -13.84 7.44 19.70
CA HIS A 182 -14.44 6.20 20.23
C HIS A 182 -13.57 5.59 21.31
N SER A 183 -14.21 4.97 22.28
CA SER A 183 -13.54 4.11 23.27
C SER A 183 -13.77 2.65 22.91
N ARG A 184 -12.78 1.79 23.15
CA ARG A 184 -12.89 0.33 22.94
C ARG A 184 -13.10 -0.11 21.48
N VAL A 185 -12.34 0.46 20.57
CA VAL A 185 -12.38 0.14 19.14
C VAL A 185 -11.13 -0.60 18.66
N ILE A 186 -11.25 -1.24 17.50
CA ILE A 186 -10.15 -1.83 16.74
C ILE A 186 -10.00 -1.04 15.44
N ASN A 187 -8.83 -0.48 15.19
CA ASN A 187 -8.54 0.06 13.87
C ASN A 187 -8.26 -1.08 12.88
N ILE A 188 -9.29 -1.47 12.13
CA ILE A 188 -9.24 -2.64 11.24
C ILE A 188 -8.30 -2.46 10.03
N LYS A 189 -8.05 -1.22 9.57
CA LYS A 189 -7.01 -0.94 8.56
C LYS A 189 -5.64 -1.22 9.16
N ARG A 190 -5.31 -0.61 10.28
CA ARG A 190 -3.98 -0.65 10.91
C ARG A 190 -3.64 -2.03 11.48
N ARG A 191 -4.63 -2.74 12.03
CA ARG A 191 -4.44 -4.02 12.72
C ARG A 191 -4.81 -5.26 11.89
N GLY A 192 -5.46 -5.05 10.73
CA GLY A 192 -5.97 -6.13 9.88
C GLY A 192 -5.42 -6.04 8.44
N THR A 193 -6.03 -5.19 7.58
CA THR A 193 -5.68 -5.18 6.15
C THR A 193 -4.26 -4.72 5.85
N ALA A 194 -3.70 -3.75 6.58
CA ALA A 194 -2.33 -3.29 6.35
C ALA A 194 -1.27 -4.33 6.70
N PRO A 195 -1.30 -5.03 7.87
CA PRO A 195 -0.38 -6.12 8.15
C PRO A 195 -0.44 -7.27 7.14
N LEU A 196 -1.63 -7.58 6.61
CA LEU A 196 -1.80 -8.59 5.56
C LEU A 196 -1.14 -8.16 4.25
N ALA A 197 -1.36 -6.92 3.82
CA ALA A 197 -0.72 -6.37 2.63
C ALA A 197 0.81 -6.32 2.78
N ASP A 198 1.33 -5.94 3.95
CA ASP A 198 2.77 -5.90 4.22
C ASP A 198 3.38 -7.32 4.18
N LEU A 199 2.73 -8.30 4.79
CA LEU A 199 3.17 -9.70 4.81
C LEU A 199 3.19 -10.30 3.41
N THR A 200 2.10 -10.14 2.65
CA THR A 200 2.02 -10.67 1.27
C THR A 200 3.05 -10.01 0.36
N ARG A 201 3.32 -8.69 0.52
CA ARG A 201 4.36 -7.98 -0.21
C ARG A 201 5.74 -8.58 0.03
N VAL A 202 6.11 -8.89 1.28
CA VAL A 202 7.42 -9.49 1.59
C VAL A 202 7.58 -10.84 0.89
N HIS A 203 6.56 -11.71 0.95
CA HIS A 203 6.61 -12.99 0.26
C HIS A 203 6.65 -12.83 -1.26
N ALA A 204 5.85 -11.92 -1.83
CA ALA A 204 5.83 -11.64 -3.26
C ALA A 204 7.20 -11.12 -3.76
N LEU A 205 7.83 -10.20 -3.04
CA LEU A 205 9.17 -9.70 -3.34
C LEU A 205 10.23 -10.83 -3.29
N ALA A 206 10.10 -11.77 -2.34
CA ALA A 206 11.03 -12.88 -2.22
C ALA A 206 11.04 -13.82 -3.44
N ILE A 207 9.90 -13.99 -4.09
CA ILE A 207 9.78 -14.79 -5.32
C ILE A 207 9.95 -13.97 -6.60
N GLY A 208 9.99 -12.63 -6.49
CA GLY A 208 10.06 -11.72 -7.64
C GLY A 208 8.74 -11.59 -8.39
N SER A 209 7.60 -11.71 -7.68
CA SER A 209 6.28 -11.49 -8.25
C SER A 209 6.10 -10.05 -8.70
N MET A 210 5.43 -9.87 -9.83
CA MET A 210 5.04 -8.58 -10.40
C MET A 210 3.61 -8.17 -10.02
N ALA A 211 2.88 -9.03 -9.31
CA ALA A 211 1.52 -8.75 -8.86
C ALA A 211 1.50 -7.55 -7.90
N LEU A 212 0.49 -6.71 -8.01
CA LEU A 212 0.27 -5.56 -7.14
C LEU A 212 -0.79 -5.84 -6.08
N ASN A 213 -1.92 -6.39 -6.49
CA ASN A 213 -3.03 -6.71 -5.61
C ASN A 213 -2.64 -7.80 -4.59
N SER A 214 -3.05 -7.65 -3.32
CA SER A 214 -2.67 -8.58 -2.25
C SER A 214 -3.21 -9.99 -2.46
N PHE A 215 -4.38 -10.14 -3.08
CA PHE A 215 -4.94 -11.45 -3.42
C PHE A 215 -4.16 -12.13 -4.56
N GLU A 216 -3.74 -11.37 -5.57
CA GLU A 216 -2.91 -11.89 -6.66
C GLU A 216 -1.52 -12.28 -6.14
N ARG A 217 -0.90 -11.45 -5.31
CA ARG A 217 0.35 -11.78 -4.62
C ARG A 217 0.25 -13.06 -3.81
N LEU A 218 -0.87 -13.23 -3.12
CA LEU A 218 -1.07 -14.42 -2.30
C LEU A 218 -1.22 -15.68 -3.17
N LYS A 219 -1.88 -15.58 -4.34
CA LYS A 219 -1.91 -16.67 -5.33
C LYS A 219 -0.51 -17.04 -5.79
N ASP A 220 0.30 -16.06 -6.23
CA ASP A 220 1.68 -16.30 -6.64
C ASP A 220 2.51 -16.98 -5.53
N VAL A 221 2.30 -16.58 -4.28
CA VAL A 221 2.99 -17.12 -3.09
C VAL A 221 2.55 -18.57 -2.80
N ILE A 222 1.26 -18.87 -3.00
CA ILE A 222 0.70 -20.25 -2.87
C ILE A 222 1.29 -21.14 -3.97
N ASP A 223 1.26 -20.68 -5.22
CA ASP A 223 1.75 -21.42 -6.40
C ASP A 223 3.25 -21.69 -6.29
N ALA A 224 4.01 -20.76 -5.71
CA ALA A 224 5.43 -20.91 -5.42
C ALA A 224 5.73 -21.81 -4.18
N ALA A 225 4.70 -22.38 -3.53
CA ALA A 225 4.81 -23.21 -2.34
C ALA A 225 5.63 -22.57 -1.19
N ILE A 226 5.53 -21.24 -1.04
CA ILE A 226 6.23 -20.49 0.00
C ILE A 226 5.63 -20.74 1.38
N LEU A 227 4.30 -20.84 1.45
CA LEU A 227 3.56 -21.09 2.68
C LEU A 227 3.36 -22.59 2.90
N PRO A 228 3.25 -23.05 4.17
CA PRO A 228 2.88 -24.43 4.45
C PRO A 228 1.53 -24.77 3.82
N LEU A 229 1.35 -26.05 3.48
CA LEU A 229 0.13 -26.56 2.84
C LEU A 229 -1.14 -26.15 3.63
N GLY A 230 -2.13 -25.63 2.90
CA GLY A 230 -3.41 -25.14 3.45
C GLY A 230 -3.35 -23.73 4.06
N ARG A 231 -2.17 -23.26 4.49
CA ARG A 231 -2.05 -21.95 5.15
C ARG A 231 -2.23 -20.77 4.22
N GLY A 232 -1.95 -20.96 2.94
CA GLY A 232 -2.19 -19.94 1.93
C GLY A 232 -3.67 -19.64 1.76
N GLN A 233 -4.52 -20.67 1.69
CA GLN A 233 -5.97 -20.51 1.60
C GLN A 233 -6.55 -19.89 2.87
N ASP A 234 -6.14 -20.35 4.06
CA ASP A 234 -6.53 -19.74 5.33
C ASP A 234 -6.26 -18.23 5.33
N LEU A 235 -5.08 -17.82 4.82
CA LEU A 235 -4.68 -16.41 4.77
C LEU A 235 -5.49 -15.61 3.75
N TYR A 236 -5.83 -16.23 2.61
CA TYR A 236 -6.69 -15.63 1.59
C TYR A 236 -8.08 -15.32 2.17
N ASP A 237 -8.70 -16.32 2.82
CA ASP A 237 -10.03 -16.20 3.43
C ASP A 237 -10.02 -15.15 4.57
N ALA A 238 -8.95 -15.10 5.36
CA ALA A 238 -8.78 -14.11 6.41
C ALA A 238 -8.67 -12.67 5.84
N LEU A 239 -7.92 -12.49 4.73
CA LEU A 239 -7.80 -11.20 4.05
C LEU A 239 -9.16 -10.74 3.51
N GLU A 240 -9.88 -11.64 2.84
CA GLU A 240 -11.21 -11.36 2.28
C GLU A 240 -12.19 -10.96 3.39
N PHE A 241 -12.25 -11.75 4.47
CA PHE A 241 -13.16 -11.48 5.58
C PHE A 241 -12.87 -10.14 6.27
N ILE A 242 -11.61 -9.85 6.58
CA ILE A 242 -11.22 -8.58 7.21
C ILE A 242 -11.51 -7.39 6.30
N ALA A 243 -11.27 -7.52 4.98
CA ALA A 243 -11.58 -6.49 4.01
C ALA A 243 -13.09 -6.26 3.90
N MET A 244 -13.89 -7.33 3.87
CA MET A 244 -15.37 -7.27 3.86
C MET A 244 -15.91 -6.56 5.11
N VAL A 245 -15.47 -6.94 6.30
CA VAL A 245 -15.89 -6.31 7.56
C VAL A 245 -15.56 -4.82 7.56
N ARG A 246 -14.36 -4.45 7.06
CA ARG A 246 -13.97 -3.05 6.92
C ARG A 246 -14.86 -2.27 5.95
N ALA A 247 -15.12 -2.83 4.77
CA ALA A 247 -15.94 -2.19 3.75
C ALA A 247 -17.37 -1.97 4.23
N ARG A 248 -17.95 -2.98 4.90
CA ARG A 248 -19.29 -2.90 5.45
C ARG A 248 -19.39 -1.84 6.54
N HIS A 249 -18.45 -1.80 7.50
CA HIS A 249 -18.43 -0.78 8.54
C HIS A 249 -18.45 0.63 7.95
N GLN A 250 -17.63 0.90 6.95
CA GLN A 250 -17.59 2.20 6.27
C GLN A 250 -18.90 2.52 5.53
N ALA A 251 -19.53 1.51 4.91
CA ALA A 251 -20.81 1.68 4.22
C ALA A 251 -21.96 1.95 5.21
N GLU A 252 -21.99 1.28 6.36
CA GLU A 252 -22.95 1.49 7.43
C GLU A 252 -22.84 2.90 8.02
N SER A 253 -21.62 3.39 8.27
CA SER A 253 -21.39 4.78 8.73
C SER A 253 -21.95 5.79 7.73
N LEU A 254 -21.68 5.63 6.44
CA LEU A 254 -22.25 6.49 5.40
C LEU A 254 -23.80 6.44 5.36
N ALA A 255 -24.37 5.25 5.47
CA ALA A 255 -25.82 5.08 5.46
C ALA A 255 -26.48 5.75 6.69
N ALA A 256 -25.77 5.82 7.81
CA ALA A 256 -26.17 6.52 9.02
C ALA A 256 -25.95 8.05 8.95
N GLY A 257 -25.33 8.57 7.89
CA GLY A 257 -24.95 9.98 7.76
C GLY A 257 -23.75 10.37 8.62
N GLU A 258 -22.97 9.40 9.08
CA GLU A 258 -21.76 9.58 9.86
C GLU A 258 -20.52 9.64 8.95
N GLU A 259 -19.45 10.27 9.41
CA GLU A 259 -18.16 10.26 8.73
C GLU A 259 -17.54 8.85 8.84
N PRO A 260 -17.32 8.14 7.72
CA PRO A 260 -16.80 6.78 7.75
C PRO A 260 -15.36 6.76 8.26
N ASP A 261 -15.00 5.73 9.03
CA ASP A 261 -13.67 5.52 9.57
C ASP A 261 -13.21 4.05 9.48
N ASN A 262 -12.16 3.69 10.22
CA ASN A 262 -11.63 2.33 10.33
C ASN A 262 -11.75 1.77 11.76
N SER A 263 -12.54 2.39 12.62
CA SER A 263 -12.61 2.13 14.06
C SER A 263 -13.82 1.28 14.40
N ILE A 264 -13.67 -0.03 14.41
CA ILE A 264 -14.75 -0.99 14.67
C ILE A 264 -14.85 -1.26 16.17
N ASP A 265 -16.07 -1.11 16.72
CA ASP A 265 -16.40 -1.60 18.04
C ASP A 265 -16.75 -3.09 17.98
N PRO A 266 -15.93 -3.99 18.57
CA PRO A 266 -16.19 -5.42 18.51
C PRO A 266 -17.51 -5.86 19.16
N GLU A 267 -18.04 -5.06 20.10
CA GLU A 267 -19.30 -5.37 20.79
C GLU A 267 -20.53 -5.11 19.91
N LYS A 268 -20.37 -4.31 18.86
CA LYS A 268 -21.43 -4.06 17.86
C LYS A 268 -21.49 -5.14 16.77
N LEU A 269 -20.48 -6.00 16.68
CA LEU A 269 -20.48 -7.14 15.75
C LEU A 269 -21.40 -8.24 16.26
N SER A 270 -22.06 -8.98 15.34
CA SER A 270 -22.74 -10.23 15.70
C SER A 270 -21.76 -11.24 16.30
N GLU A 271 -22.26 -12.19 17.07
CA GLU A 271 -21.43 -13.24 17.67
C GLU A 271 -20.63 -14.01 16.60
N PHE A 272 -21.28 -14.32 15.48
CA PHE A 272 -20.62 -14.99 14.34
C PHE A 272 -19.47 -14.15 13.78
N GLU A 273 -19.69 -12.87 13.53
CA GLU A 273 -18.68 -11.99 12.96
C GLU A 273 -17.53 -11.73 13.92
N ARG A 274 -17.83 -11.55 15.20
CA ARG A 274 -16.83 -11.39 16.24
C ARG A 274 -15.92 -12.62 16.35
N LYS A 275 -16.51 -13.81 16.28
CA LYS A 275 -15.76 -15.08 16.27
C LYS A 275 -14.91 -15.19 15.00
N SER A 276 -15.50 -14.99 13.82
CA SER A 276 -14.81 -15.07 12.54
C SER A 276 -13.67 -14.05 12.43
N LEU A 277 -13.86 -12.83 12.92
CA LEU A 277 -12.82 -11.79 12.96
C LEU A 277 -11.66 -12.19 13.89
N ARG A 278 -11.97 -12.79 15.04
CA ARG A 278 -10.95 -13.34 15.95
C ARG A 278 -10.14 -14.44 15.26
N ASP A 279 -10.79 -15.36 14.58
CA ASP A 279 -10.14 -16.46 13.86
C ASP A 279 -9.27 -15.92 12.71
N ALA A 280 -9.74 -14.94 11.95
CA ALA A 280 -8.96 -14.25 10.92
C ALA A 280 -7.69 -13.56 11.49
N PHE A 281 -7.79 -12.92 12.65
CA PHE A 281 -6.62 -12.35 13.33
C PHE A 281 -5.67 -13.41 13.88
N LEU A 282 -6.15 -14.58 14.30
CA LEU A 282 -5.30 -15.70 14.69
C LEU A 282 -4.51 -16.23 13.48
N ILE A 283 -5.16 -16.35 12.32
CA ILE A 283 -4.51 -16.74 11.06
C ILE A 283 -3.40 -15.74 10.71
N LEU A 284 -3.71 -14.43 10.75
CA LEU A 284 -2.71 -13.37 10.53
C LEU A 284 -1.54 -13.47 11.51
N GLY A 285 -1.80 -13.64 12.81
CA GLY A 285 -0.76 -13.79 13.81
C GLY A 285 0.15 -14.99 13.58
N ASN A 286 -0.41 -16.11 13.14
CA ASN A 286 0.36 -17.31 12.78
C ASN A 286 1.20 -17.08 11.51
N ALA A 287 0.64 -16.39 10.51
CA ALA A 287 1.38 -16.01 9.30
C ALA A 287 2.55 -15.06 9.62
N GLN A 288 2.37 -14.11 10.55
CA GLN A 288 3.45 -13.26 11.03
C GLN A 288 4.54 -14.03 11.77
N LYS A 289 4.20 -15.06 12.57
CA LYS A 289 5.20 -15.94 13.18
C LYS A 289 6.00 -16.70 12.13
N PHE A 290 5.32 -17.20 11.08
CA PHE A 290 5.99 -17.82 9.94
C PHE A 290 6.89 -16.86 9.18
N LEU A 291 6.43 -15.63 8.90
CA LEU A 291 7.24 -14.58 8.28
C LEU A 291 8.51 -14.31 9.08
N LYS A 292 8.38 -14.14 10.40
CA LYS A 292 9.51 -13.96 11.32
C LYS A 292 10.51 -15.12 11.24
N TYR A 293 10.01 -16.34 11.24
CA TYR A 293 10.85 -17.54 11.17
C TYR A 293 11.59 -17.64 9.83
N ARG A 294 10.89 -17.38 8.71
CA ARG A 294 11.41 -17.56 7.36
C ARG A 294 12.50 -16.53 7.00
N TYR A 295 12.33 -15.28 7.42
CA TYR A 295 13.20 -14.16 7.04
C TYR A 295 14.10 -13.67 8.18
N GLN A 296 14.43 -14.52 9.14
CA GLN A 296 15.39 -14.14 10.19
C GLN A 296 16.80 -13.95 9.61
N PRO A 297 17.49 -12.83 9.96
CA PRO A 297 18.91 -12.69 9.63
C PRO A 297 19.71 -13.79 10.35
N GLY A 298 20.49 -14.56 9.63
CA GLY A 298 21.38 -15.60 10.18
C GLY A 298 20.99 -17.04 9.87
N ARG A 299 19.93 -17.29 9.09
CA ARG A 299 19.56 -18.64 8.59
C ARG A 299 19.73 -18.79 7.06
N ALA A 300 20.45 -17.91 6.40
CA ALA A 300 20.91 -18.16 5.06
C ALA A 300 22.17 -19.05 5.14
N ASN A 301 21.97 -20.39 5.03
CA ASN A 301 23.02 -21.30 4.60
C ASN A 301 23.10 -21.23 3.08
#